data_8769463710a935b6bb7530743b78d598
#
_entry.id   8769463710a935b6bb7530743b78d598
#
_cell.length_a   1.000
_cell.length_b   1.000
_cell.length_c   1.000
_cell.angle_alpha   90.00
_cell.angle_beta   90.00
_cell.angle_gamma   90.00
#
_symmetry.space_group_name_H-M   'P 1'
#
loop_
_entity.id
_entity.type
_entity.pdbx_description
1 polymer ?
#
loop_
_entity_poly.entity_id
_entity_poly.type
_entity_poly.pdbx_seq_one_letter_code
_entity_poly.pdbx_strand_id
1 'polypeptide(L)'
;FAGHPVIGTFFVLSLLNKFPLKEPVPRFMFECNIGLFPVELGVFKGAVEQVIMSQPEPQFLGTVDSLQDLYEISRALGLNKSNIVDTHLPIEIVSTGLPVVIVPVRTLTAVKSIQVDLTGMMAVCDRLGVNGMMVFTPMTVEDWAHVHTRMFAAPIGIIEDPATGSASGALGAYLVKNGVVDVGPTTEIMTEQGYEIDRPSRILVQVFSDDDKIQEIKVGGQAVMVAEGKLLF
;
A
#
# COMPACT_ATOMS: atom_id res chain seq x y z
N PHE A 1 10.02 9.02 -1.63
CA PHE A 1 9.69 7.71 -2.22
C PHE A 1 8.20 7.68 -2.57
N ALA A 2 7.87 7.36 -3.80
CA ALA A 2 6.48 7.37 -4.28
C ALA A 2 6.24 6.15 -5.20
N GLY A 3 5.18 5.38 -4.94
CA GLY A 3 4.86 4.16 -5.68
C GLY A 3 4.17 4.43 -7.02
N HIS A 4 2.93 4.90 -6.99
CA HIS A 4 2.12 5.05 -8.21
C HIS A 4 2.71 6.00 -9.28
N PRO A 5 3.45 7.10 -8.96
CA PRO A 5 4.14 7.88 -9.99
C PRO A 5 5.21 7.10 -10.73
N VAL A 6 5.92 6.19 -10.06
CA VAL A 6 6.92 5.31 -10.70
C VAL A 6 6.23 4.34 -11.65
N ILE A 7 5.15 3.69 -11.19
CA ILE A 7 4.34 2.77 -12.02
C ILE A 7 3.87 3.47 -13.30
N GLY A 8 3.25 4.66 -13.16
CA GLY A 8 2.77 5.45 -14.29
C GLY A 8 3.89 5.90 -15.23
N THR A 9 5.02 6.35 -14.67
CA THR A 9 6.18 6.80 -15.47
C THR A 9 6.74 5.69 -16.34
N PHE A 10 7.02 4.51 -15.77
CA PHE A 10 7.57 3.39 -16.54
C PHE A 10 6.57 2.86 -17.57
N PHE A 11 5.28 2.85 -17.24
CA PHE A 11 4.23 2.53 -18.20
C PHE A 11 4.24 3.50 -19.39
N VAL A 12 4.22 4.82 -19.15
CA VAL A 12 4.25 5.84 -20.22
C VAL A 12 5.53 5.75 -21.04
N LEU A 13 6.70 5.59 -20.40
CA LEU A 13 7.98 5.44 -21.12
C LEU A 13 7.98 4.21 -22.03
N SER A 14 7.31 3.13 -21.63
CA SER A 14 7.15 1.94 -22.47
C SER A 14 6.30 2.22 -23.71
N LEU A 15 5.19 2.93 -23.56
CA LEU A 15 4.33 3.33 -24.68
C LEU A 15 5.06 4.26 -25.66
N LEU A 16 5.96 5.11 -25.15
CA LEU A 16 6.80 6.00 -25.95
C LEU A 16 8.04 5.31 -26.54
N ASN A 17 8.20 4.00 -26.39
CA ASN A 17 9.35 3.21 -26.86
C ASN A 17 10.71 3.77 -26.40
N LYS A 18 10.79 4.30 -25.16
CA LYS A 18 12.01 4.92 -24.62
C LYS A 18 13.06 3.90 -24.21
N PHE A 19 12.70 2.63 -24.10
CA PHE A 19 13.60 1.50 -23.83
C PHE A 19 13.11 0.22 -24.49
N PRO A 20 14.03 -0.73 -24.79
CA PRO A 20 13.66 -1.99 -25.41
C PRO A 20 12.88 -2.87 -24.43
N LEU A 21 11.74 -3.38 -24.85
CA LEU A 21 10.99 -4.38 -24.11
C LEU A 21 11.49 -5.77 -24.53
N LYS A 22 12.35 -6.36 -23.70
CA LYS A 22 12.82 -7.75 -23.90
C LYS A 22 12.03 -8.66 -22.96
N GLU A 23 11.19 -9.49 -23.54
CA GLU A 23 10.41 -10.47 -22.78
C GLU A 23 11.33 -11.45 -22.02
N PRO A 24 10.89 -12.02 -20.86
CA PRO A 24 9.58 -11.75 -20.26
C PRO A 24 9.57 -10.57 -19.27
N VAL A 25 10.69 -10.16 -18.71
CA VAL A 25 10.73 -9.19 -17.60
C VAL A 25 11.94 -8.25 -17.73
N PRO A 26 11.84 -7.17 -18.52
CA PRO A 26 12.86 -6.13 -18.51
C PRO A 26 12.98 -5.48 -17.13
N ARG A 27 14.22 -5.29 -16.69
CA ARG A 27 14.55 -4.71 -15.38
C ARG A 27 15.31 -3.41 -15.54
N PHE A 28 14.87 -2.40 -14.82
CA PHE A 28 15.46 -1.05 -14.79
C PHE A 28 15.77 -0.65 -13.36
N MET A 29 16.62 0.37 -13.21
CA MET A 29 16.90 0.97 -11.92
C MET A 29 16.25 2.36 -11.86
N PHE A 30 15.44 2.58 -10.86
CA PHE A 30 14.85 3.87 -10.53
C PHE A 30 15.68 4.54 -9.44
N GLU A 31 16.18 5.74 -9.71
CA GLU A 31 16.93 6.54 -8.74
C GLU A 31 16.02 7.56 -8.06
N CYS A 32 16.10 7.64 -6.74
CA CYS A 32 15.44 8.65 -5.94
C CYS A 32 16.29 9.03 -4.72
N ASN A 33 15.85 10.02 -3.94
CA ASN A 33 16.63 10.57 -2.81
C ASN A 33 17.04 9.55 -1.74
N ILE A 34 16.34 8.39 -1.67
CA ILE A 34 16.63 7.33 -0.68
C ILE A 34 17.37 6.14 -1.28
N GLY A 35 17.74 6.18 -2.56
CA GLY A 35 18.54 5.12 -3.20
C GLY A 35 18.09 4.71 -4.59
N LEU A 36 18.63 3.59 -5.04
CA LEU A 36 18.33 2.92 -6.31
C LEU A 36 17.43 1.72 -6.08
N PHE A 37 16.30 1.68 -6.76
CA PHE A 37 15.34 0.59 -6.63
C PHE A 37 15.06 -0.08 -7.97
N PRO A 38 15.05 -1.41 -8.02
CA PRO A 38 14.65 -2.15 -9.22
C PRO A 38 13.20 -1.90 -9.59
N VAL A 39 12.96 -1.72 -10.90
CA VAL A 39 11.63 -1.70 -11.51
C VAL A 39 11.59 -2.77 -12.59
N GLU A 40 10.63 -3.64 -12.53
CA GLU A 40 10.40 -4.76 -13.43
C GLU A 40 9.13 -4.51 -14.25
N LEU A 41 9.18 -4.83 -15.54
CA LEU A 41 8.02 -4.69 -16.41
C LEU A 41 7.53 -6.08 -16.84
N GLY A 42 6.31 -6.42 -16.45
CA GLY A 42 5.62 -7.58 -16.97
C GLY A 42 5.20 -7.32 -18.42
N VAL A 43 5.86 -7.95 -19.39
CA VAL A 43 5.58 -7.77 -20.81
C VAL A 43 4.82 -8.98 -21.33
N PHE A 44 3.71 -8.74 -22.02
CA PHE A 44 2.95 -9.77 -22.73
C PHE A 44 2.60 -9.31 -24.13
N LYS A 45 2.93 -10.12 -25.12
CA LYS A 45 2.71 -9.82 -26.56
C LYS A 45 3.28 -8.45 -26.98
N GLY A 46 4.44 -8.10 -26.42
CA GLY A 46 5.13 -6.85 -26.75
C GLY A 46 4.55 -5.59 -26.07
N ALA A 47 3.58 -5.70 -25.18
CA ALA A 47 3.01 -4.60 -24.40
C ALA A 47 3.30 -4.78 -22.90
N VAL A 48 3.48 -3.68 -22.18
CA VAL A 48 3.59 -3.71 -20.72
C VAL A 48 2.20 -3.84 -20.12
N GLU A 49 1.98 -4.94 -19.40
CA GLU A 49 0.74 -5.20 -18.66
C GLU A 49 0.85 -4.83 -17.18
N GLN A 50 2.06 -4.88 -16.64
CA GLN A 50 2.31 -4.62 -15.22
C GLN A 50 3.66 -3.95 -15.01
N VAL A 51 3.71 -3.03 -14.07
CA VAL A 51 4.95 -2.43 -13.57
C VAL A 51 5.08 -2.77 -12.10
N ILE A 52 6.23 -3.33 -11.70
CA ILE A 52 6.51 -3.78 -10.34
C ILE A 52 7.80 -3.11 -9.88
N MET A 53 7.83 -2.55 -8.67
CA MET A 53 9.03 -1.96 -8.10
C MET A 53 9.37 -2.59 -6.75
N SER A 54 10.66 -2.82 -6.51
CA SER A 54 11.16 -3.20 -5.17
C SER A 54 11.02 -2.04 -4.21
N GLN A 55 10.71 -2.37 -2.95
CA GLN A 55 10.61 -1.41 -1.86
C GLN A 55 11.80 -1.53 -0.92
N PRO A 56 12.08 -0.52 -0.09
CA PRO A 56 12.99 -0.67 1.04
C PRO A 56 12.62 -1.85 1.94
N GLU A 57 13.60 -2.40 2.63
CA GLU A 57 13.38 -3.47 3.62
C GLU A 57 12.34 -3.01 4.66
N PRO A 58 11.37 -3.87 5.00
CA PRO A 58 10.32 -3.51 5.94
C PRO A 58 10.88 -3.34 7.34
N GLN A 59 10.48 -2.25 8.00
CA GLN A 59 10.84 -1.94 9.37
C GLN A 59 9.57 -1.97 10.24
N PHE A 60 9.57 -2.81 11.26
CA PHE A 60 8.54 -2.85 12.30
C PHE A 60 8.98 -1.93 13.44
N LEU A 61 8.37 -0.75 13.52
CA LEU A 61 8.81 0.35 14.38
C LEU A 61 8.15 0.33 15.76
N GLY A 62 7.15 -0.50 15.96
CA GLY A 62 6.49 -0.71 17.25
C GLY A 62 5.03 -1.12 17.12
N THR A 63 4.48 -1.54 18.24
CA THR A 63 3.06 -1.89 18.41
C THR A 63 2.36 -0.79 19.16
N VAL A 64 1.15 -0.47 18.74
CA VAL A 64 0.28 0.52 19.41
C VAL A 64 -0.68 -0.25 20.31
N ASP A 65 -0.33 -0.37 21.59
CA ASP A 65 -1.04 -1.20 22.58
C ASP A 65 -1.66 -0.39 23.72
N SER A 66 -1.40 0.92 23.79
CA SER A 66 -2.00 1.76 24.83
C SER A 66 -3.51 1.94 24.58
N LEU A 67 -4.29 1.86 25.66
CA LEU A 67 -5.73 2.11 25.61
C LEU A 67 -6.08 3.52 25.12
N GLN A 68 -5.20 4.49 25.37
CA GLN A 68 -5.36 5.87 24.92
C GLN A 68 -5.19 5.95 23.40
N ASP A 69 -4.13 5.33 22.85
CA ASP A 69 -3.87 5.33 21.41
C ASP A 69 -4.98 4.61 20.64
N LEU A 70 -5.43 3.46 21.14
CA LEU A 70 -6.56 2.74 20.58
C LEU A 70 -7.83 3.60 20.55
N TYR A 71 -8.10 4.34 21.64
CA TYR A 71 -9.26 5.24 21.70
C TYR A 71 -9.14 6.36 20.67
N GLU A 72 -7.97 6.99 20.57
CA GLU A 72 -7.74 8.10 19.66
C GLU A 72 -7.77 7.66 18.20
N ILE A 73 -7.17 6.52 17.86
CA ILE A 73 -7.23 5.93 16.52
C ILE A 73 -8.70 5.63 16.15
N SER A 74 -9.42 4.93 17.03
CA SER A 74 -10.82 4.59 16.73
C SER A 74 -11.68 5.84 16.55
N ARG A 75 -11.47 6.88 17.37
CA ARG A 75 -12.15 8.16 17.23
C ARG A 75 -11.80 8.90 15.94
N ALA A 76 -10.50 8.94 15.60
CA ALA A 76 -10.02 9.58 14.37
C ALA A 76 -10.62 8.92 13.12
N LEU A 77 -10.91 7.62 13.18
CA LEU A 77 -11.55 6.86 12.10
C LEU A 77 -13.10 6.87 12.19
N GLY A 78 -13.69 7.42 13.25
CA GLY A 78 -15.14 7.37 13.45
C GLY A 78 -15.68 5.96 13.73
N LEU A 79 -14.83 5.07 14.28
CA LEU A 79 -15.16 3.68 14.57
C LEU A 79 -15.39 3.41 16.06
N ASN A 80 -16.18 2.37 16.35
CA ASN A 80 -16.19 1.78 17.69
C ASN A 80 -14.89 0.99 17.91
N LYS A 81 -14.34 1.04 19.13
CA LYS A 81 -13.12 0.28 19.47
C LYS A 81 -13.24 -1.23 19.20
N SER A 82 -14.42 -1.80 19.38
CA SER A 82 -14.68 -3.22 19.10
C SER A 82 -14.42 -3.60 17.64
N ASN A 83 -14.60 -2.68 16.69
CA ASN A 83 -14.29 -2.94 15.29
C ASN A 83 -12.81 -3.25 15.05
N ILE A 84 -11.94 -2.78 15.94
CA ILE A 84 -10.48 -2.99 15.90
C ILE A 84 -10.07 -4.14 16.82
N VAL A 85 -10.46 -4.07 18.09
CA VAL A 85 -10.06 -5.05 19.13
C VAL A 85 -10.52 -6.47 18.79
N ASP A 86 -11.74 -6.62 18.30
CA ASP A 86 -12.31 -7.94 17.99
C ASP A 86 -11.65 -8.62 16.75
N THR A 87 -10.69 -7.97 16.11
CA THR A 87 -9.85 -8.62 15.09
C THR A 87 -8.81 -9.55 15.71
N HIS A 88 -8.44 -9.35 16.98
CA HIS A 88 -7.34 -10.00 17.67
C HIS A 88 -5.97 -9.80 17.00
N LEU A 89 -5.85 -8.84 16.09
CA LEU A 89 -4.61 -8.47 15.41
C LEU A 89 -4.02 -7.21 16.05
N PRO A 90 -2.67 -7.08 16.12
CA PRO A 90 -2.03 -5.90 16.69
C PRO A 90 -2.18 -4.68 15.76
N ILE A 91 -2.26 -3.48 16.32
CA ILE A 91 -2.01 -2.26 15.58
C ILE A 91 -0.50 -2.05 15.57
N GLU A 92 0.13 -1.99 14.40
CA GLU A 92 1.58 -1.84 14.29
C GLU A 92 1.98 -0.65 13.42
N ILE A 93 3.14 -0.07 13.74
CA ILE A 93 3.80 0.93 12.91
C ILE A 93 4.80 0.20 12.01
N VAL A 94 4.57 0.24 10.70
CA VAL A 94 5.41 -0.44 9.71
C VAL A 94 5.84 0.55 8.62
N SER A 95 7.05 0.39 8.12
CA SER A 95 7.60 1.24 7.06
C SER A 95 8.30 0.41 5.99
N THR A 96 8.01 0.70 4.74
CA THR A 96 8.82 0.33 3.57
C THR A 96 9.28 1.61 2.84
N GLY A 97 9.71 2.61 3.62
CA GLY A 97 10.13 3.93 3.13
C GLY A 97 9.36 5.10 3.73
N LEU A 98 8.08 4.91 4.06
CA LEU A 98 7.26 5.87 4.80
C LEU A 98 6.54 5.13 5.93
N PRO A 99 6.74 5.52 7.21
CA PRO A 99 6.06 4.87 8.33
C PRO A 99 4.55 5.15 8.31
N VAL A 100 3.77 4.08 8.46
CA VAL A 100 2.31 4.12 8.56
C VAL A 100 1.83 3.26 9.73
N VAL A 101 0.71 3.63 10.32
CA VAL A 101 0.00 2.75 11.25
C VAL A 101 -0.86 1.78 10.46
N ILE A 102 -0.68 0.49 10.66
CA ILE A 102 -1.55 -0.55 10.11
C ILE A 102 -2.66 -0.82 11.12
N VAL A 103 -3.89 -0.58 10.72
CA VAL A 103 -5.07 -0.71 11.58
C VAL A 103 -5.98 -1.82 11.04
N PRO A 104 -6.02 -2.98 11.68
CA PRO A 104 -6.96 -4.04 11.34
C PRO A 104 -8.37 -3.65 11.73
N VAL A 105 -9.34 -3.92 10.86
CA VAL A 105 -10.78 -3.68 11.11
C VAL A 105 -11.58 -4.91 10.77
N ARG A 106 -12.49 -5.27 11.65
CA ARG A 106 -13.19 -6.56 11.65
C ARG A 106 -14.02 -6.83 10.39
N THR A 107 -14.70 -5.81 9.83
CA THR A 107 -15.65 -6.03 8.75
C THR A 107 -15.53 -4.98 7.65
N LEU A 108 -15.85 -5.37 6.42
CA LEU A 108 -15.94 -4.47 5.28
C LEU A 108 -16.94 -3.33 5.52
N THR A 109 -18.08 -3.62 6.16
CA THR A 109 -19.07 -2.59 6.52
C THR A 109 -18.48 -1.53 7.45
N ALA A 110 -17.67 -1.94 8.43
CA ALA A 110 -17.00 -0.99 9.32
C ALA A 110 -15.97 -0.14 8.56
N VAL A 111 -15.17 -0.75 7.68
CA VAL A 111 -14.21 0.00 6.84
C VAL A 111 -14.94 1.01 5.95
N LYS A 112 -16.03 0.61 5.29
CA LYS A 112 -16.85 1.50 4.46
C LYS A 112 -17.51 2.64 5.25
N SER A 113 -17.80 2.44 6.54
CA SER A 113 -18.43 3.45 7.39
C SER A 113 -17.46 4.50 7.96
N ILE A 114 -16.16 4.37 7.75
CA ILE A 114 -15.16 5.30 8.28
C ILE A 114 -15.44 6.72 7.80
N GLN A 115 -15.52 7.63 8.77
CA GLN A 115 -15.60 9.08 8.59
C GLN A 115 -14.47 9.73 9.38
N VAL A 116 -13.47 10.22 8.67
CA VAL A 116 -12.22 10.69 9.28
C VAL A 116 -12.42 12.03 9.98
N ASP A 117 -12.07 12.09 11.27
CA ASP A 117 -11.76 13.33 11.97
C ASP A 117 -10.31 13.73 11.62
N LEU A 118 -10.15 14.64 10.66
CA LEU A 118 -8.83 15.07 10.19
C LEU A 118 -7.96 15.64 11.32
N THR A 119 -8.54 16.42 12.22
CA THR A 119 -7.81 17.02 13.35
C THR A 119 -7.31 15.94 14.30
N GLY A 120 -8.18 15.00 14.67
CA GLY A 120 -7.82 13.86 15.51
C GLY A 120 -6.76 12.97 14.84
N MET A 121 -6.91 12.70 13.55
CA MET A 121 -5.95 11.90 12.79
C MET A 121 -4.56 12.55 12.74
N MET A 122 -4.49 13.85 12.43
CA MET A 122 -3.22 14.57 12.41
C MET A 122 -2.52 14.51 13.77
N ALA A 123 -3.26 14.74 14.87
CA ALA A 123 -2.70 14.68 16.23
C ALA A 123 -2.15 13.28 16.58
N VAL A 124 -2.86 12.22 16.22
CA VAL A 124 -2.41 10.84 16.43
C VAL A 124 -1.18 10.53 15.59
N CYS A 125 -1.19 10.87 14.30
CA CYS A 125 -0.07 10.62 13.39
C CYS A 125 1.20 11.38 13.82
N ASP A 126 1.07 12.65 14.22
CA ASP A 126 2.19 13.47 14.71
C ASP A 126 2.82 12.84 15.97
N ARG A 127 1.99 12.45 16.94
CA ARG A 127 2.44 11.81 18.18
C ARG A 127 3.12 10.45 17.95
N LEU A 128 2.62 9.66 17.00
CA LEU A 128 3.19 8.35 16.66
C LEU A 128 4.36 8.45 15.66
N GLY A 129 4.64 9.64 15.10
CA GLY A 129 5.70 9.85 14.13
C GLY A 129 5.44 9.16 12.79
N VAL A 130 4.19 9.10 12.32
CA VAL A 130 3.79 8.39 11.11
C VAL A 130 3.17 9.31 10.06
N ASN A 131 3.19 8.88 8.80
CA ASN A 131 2.67 9.66 7.67
C ASN A 131 1.19 9.42 7.39
N GLY A 132 0.56 8.45 8.05
CA GLY A 132 -0.85 8.14 7.88
C GLY A 132 -1.26 6.79 8.47
N MET A 133 -2.51 6.43 8.22
CA MET A 133 -3.12 5.18 8.69
C MET A 133 -3.58 4.35 7.51
N MET A 134 -3.04 3.13 7.37
CA MET A 134 -3.51 2.10 6.46
C MET A 134 -4.49 1.20 7.19
N VAL A 135 -5.76 1.37 6.91
CA VAL A 135 -6.83 0.54 7.46
C VAL A 135 -7.07 -0.63 6.53
N PHE A 136 -7.27 -1.83 7.07
CA PHE A 136 -7.58 -3.00 6.26
C PHE A 136 -8.58 -3.96 6.92
N THR A 137 -9.21 -4.78 6.10
CA THR A 137 -9.99 -5.96 6.49
C THR A 137 -9.76 -7.10 5.50
N PRO A 138 -9.77 -8.38 5.96
CA PRO A 138 -9.76 -9.54 5.04
C PRO A 138 -11.09 -9.73 4.27
N MET A 139 -12.13 -8.99 4.61
CA MET A 139 -13.39 -9.02 3.86
C MET A 139 -13.30 -8.06 2.69
N THR A 140 -13.49 -8.56 1.47
CA THR A 140 -13.29 -7.81 0.23
C THR A 140 -14.59 -7.56 -0.53
N VAL A 141 -14.56 -6.62 -1.47
CA VAL A 141 -15.61 -6.39 -2.45
C VAL A 141 -15.46 -7.38 -3.61
N GLU A 142 -14.22 -7.61 -4.03
CA GLU A 142 -13.88 -8.40 -5.19
C GLU A 142 -13.30 -9.77 -4.78
N ASP A 143 -13.73 -10.83 -5.45
CA ASP A 143 -13.28 -12.21 -5.17
C ASP A 143 -11.79 -12.45 -5.43
N TRP A 144 -11.14 -11.62 -6.26
CA TRP A 144 -9.70 -11.72 -6.54
C TRP A 144 -8.83 -11.05 -5.46
N ALA A 145 -9.40 -10.22 -4.59
CA ALA A 145 -8.65 -9.50 -3.57
C ALA A 145 -8.49 -10.33 -2.29
N HIS A 146 -7.36 -10.18 -1.62
CA HIS A 146 -7.09 -10.79 -0.32
C HIS A 146 -7.48 -9.88 0.84
N VAL A 147 -7.37 -8.56 0.64
CA VAL A 147 -7.73 -7.55 1.64
C VAL A 147 -8.32 -6.31 0.98
N HIS A 148 -9.28 -5.71 1.66
CA HIS A 148 -9.82 -4.39 1.34
C HIS A 148 -9.13 -3.33 2.20
N THR A 149 -8.73 -2.21 1.58
CA THR A 149 -7.91 -1.20 2.24
C THR A 149 -8.42 0.21 2.01
N ARG A 150 -8.19 1.08 2.99
CA ARG A 150 -8.29 2.54 2.87
C ARG A 150 -7.05 3.19 3.44
N MET A 151 -6.50 4.18 2.75
CA MET A 151 -5.30 4.89 3.20
C MET A 151 -5.59 6.36 3.43
N PHE A 152 -5.34 6.81 4.64
CA PHE A 152 -5.51 8.20 5.07
C PHE A 152 -4.14 8.78 5.41
N ALA A 153 -3.74 9.85 4.71
CA ALA A 153 -2.42 10.47 4.83
C ALA A 153 -2.52 11.99 5.07
N ALA A 154 -3.38 12.38 5.99
CA ALA A 154 -3.63 13.78 6.35
C ALA A 154 -2.35 14.58 6.69
N PRO A 155 -1.33 14.03 7.39
CA PRO A 155 -0.08 14.75 7.67
C PRO A 155 0.68 15.24 6.44
N ILE A 156 0.51 14.57 5.29
CA ILE A 156 1.13 14.98 4.02
C ILE A 156 0.14 15.62 3.05
N GLY A 157 -1.03 16.05 3.54
CA GLY A 157 -2.03 16.78 2.76
C GLY A 157 -2.97 15.93 1.92
N ILE A 158 -2.98 14.62 2.11
CA ILE A 158 -3.85 13.68 1.38
C ILE A 158 -4.91 13.14 2.35
N ILE A 159 -6.17 13.54 2.16
CA ILE A 159 -7.26 13.08 3.02
C ILE A 159 -7.43 11.58 2.88
N GLU A 160 -7.59 11.09 1.66
CA GLU A 160 -7.64 9.66 1.33
C GLU A 160 -6.97 9.43 -0.03
N ASP A 161 -6.11 8.43 -0.10
CA ASP A 161 -5.37 8.08 -1.33
C ASP A 161 -6.03 6.88 -2.03
N PRO A 162 -6.25 6.92 -3.35
CA PRO A 162 -6.89 5.83 -4.08
C PRO A 162 -5.99 4.60 -4.29
N ALA A 163 -4.66 4.77 -4.27
CA ALA A 163 -3.72 3.69 -4.57
C ALA A 163 -2.35 3.94 -3.96
N THR A 164 -2.05 3.32 -2.82
CA THR A 164 -0.85 3.62 -2.03
C THR A 164 0.13 2.46 -2.02
N GLY A 165 1.06 2.47 -2.96
CA GLY A 165 2.07 1.40 -3.07
C GLY A 165 2.94 1.23 -1.83
N SER A 166 3.46 2.33 -1.24
CA SER A 166 4.33 2.27 -0.04
C SER A 166 3.61 1.68 1.17
N ALA A 167 2.37 2.10 1.43
CA ALA A 167 1.61 1.54 2.54
C ALA A 167 1.13 0.10 2.25
N SER A 168 0.87 -0.25 0.98
CA SER A 168 0.56 -1.64 0.61
C SER A 168 1.75 -2.58 0.83
N GLY A 169 2.99 -2.13 0.57
CA GLY A 169 4.18 -2.91 0.89
C GLY A 169 4.35 -3.13 2.41
N ALA A 170 4.15 -2.07 3.21
CA ALA A 170 4.15 -2.16 4.67
C ALA A 170 3.05 -3.11 5.18
N LEU A 171 1.84 -3.02 4.60
CA LEU A 171 0.74 -3.93 4.90
C LEU A 171 1.09 -5.38 4.53
N GLY A 172 1.70 -5.63 3.35
CA GLY A 172 2.12 -6.97 2.94
C GLY A 172 3.07 -7.62 3.96
N ALA A 173 4.07 -6.86 4.44
CA ALA A 173 4.95 -7.31 5.52
C ALA A 173 4.18 -7.64 6.80
N TYR A 174 3.24 -6.79 7.17
CA TYR A 174 2.37 -6.99 8.33
C TYR A 174 1.51 -8.26 8.21
N LEU A 175 0.88 -8.46 7.05
CA LEU A 175 -0.02 -9.61 6.82
C LEU A 175 0.74 -10.94 6.90
N VAL A 176 1.95 -11.00 6.33
CA VAL A 176 2.84 -12.17 6.41
C VAL A 176 3.28 -12.41 7.85
N LYS A 177 3.80 -11.39 8.53
CA LYS A 177 4.28 -11.50 9.93
C LYS A 177 3.19 -11.97 10.89
N ASN A 178 1.97 -11.49 10.72
CA ASN A 178 0.85 -11.78 11.63
C ASN A 178 -0.01 -12.98 11.16
N GLY A 179 0.41 -13.71 10.13
CA GLY A 179 -0.28 -14.90 9.64
C GLY A 179 -1.71 -14.67 9.15
N VAL A 180 -1.96 -13.46 8.58
CA VAL A 180 -3.29 -13.10 8.06
C VAL A 180 -3.52 -13.73 6.68
N VAL A 181 -2.45 -14.06 5.98
CA VAL A 181 -2.43 -14.72 4.67
C VAL A 181 -1.58 -15.98 4.74
N ASP A 182 -1.81 -16.93 3.84
CA ASP A 182 -0.96 -18.12 3.71
C ASP A 182 0.44 -17.71 3.27
N VAL A 183 1.45 -18.14 4.02
CA VAL A 183 2.85 -17.73 3.81
C VAL A 183 3.62 -18.81 3.05
N GLY A 184 4.35 -18.40 2.02
CA GLY A 184 5.27 -19.23 1.25
C GLY A 184 6.58 -18.49 0.95
N PRO A 185 7.53 -19.13 0.22
CA PRO A 185 8.77 -18.47 -0.20
C PRO A 185 8.53 -17.19 -1.01
N THR A 186 7.41 -17.16 -1.74
CA THR A 186 6.85 -15.97 -2.37
C THR A 186 5.38 -15.92 -2.06
N THR A 187 4.94 -14.89 -1.34
CA THR A 187 3.54 -14.65 -1.00
C THR A 187 3.02 -13.51 -1.86
N GLU A 188 2.04 -13.79 -2.71
CA GLU A 188 1.37 -12.77 -3.53
C GLU A 188 0.08 -12.32 -2.86
N ILE A 189 -0.04 -11.02 -2.65
CA ILE A 189 -1.19 -10.40 -1.99
C ILE A 189 -1.78 -9.37 -2.94
N MET A 190 -3.03 -9.57 -3.32
CA MET A 190 -3.80 -8.59 -4.08
C MET A 190 -4.60 -7.75 -3.11
N THR A 191 -4.35 -6.44 -3.09
CA THR A 191 -5.14 -5.50 -2.32
C THR A 191 -6.08 -4.70 -3.20
N GLU A 192 -7.27 -4.42 -2.71
CA GLU A 192 -8.20 -3.47 -3.32
C GLU A 192 -8.26 -2.20 -2.47
N GLN A 193 -8.30 -1.01 -3.10
CA GLN A 193 -8.30 0.29 -2.45
C GLN A 193 -9.09 1.31 -3.26
N GLY A 194 -9.59 2.38 -2.63
CA GLY A 194 -10.16 3.53 -3.31
C GLY A 194 -11.64 3.39 -3.72
N TYR A 195 -12.32 2.37 -3.27
CA TYR A 195 -13.74 2.13 -3.56
C TYR A 195 -14.65 3.22 -2.97
N GLU A 196 -14.35 3.70 -1.77
CA GLU A 196 -15.13 4.69 -1.04
C GLU A 196 -15.01 6.11 -1.62
N ILE A 197 -14.05 6.32 -2.50
CA ILE A 197 -13.83 7.59 -3.20
C ILE A 197 -14.02 7.47 -4.71
N ASP A 198 -14.73 6.42 -5.18
CA ASP A 198 -15.05 6.14 -6.58
C ASP A 198 -13.81 6.06 -7.50
N ARG A 199 -12.68 5.60 -6.95
CA ARG A 199 -11.41 5.41 -7.66
C ARG A 199 -10.81 4.02 -7.36
N PRO A 200 -11.54 2.93 -7.67
CA PRO A 200 -11.09 1.58 -7.33
C PRO A 200 -9.75 1.26 -7.98
N SER A 201 -8.85 0.72 -7.20
CA SER A 201 -7.52 0.29 -7.62
C SER A 201 -7.23 -1.14 -7.21
N ARG A 202 -6.32 -1.77 -7.96
CA ARG A 202 -5.77 -3.09 -7.71
C ARG A 202 -4.27 -2.97 -7.54
N ILE A 203 -3.75 -3.43 -6.40
CA ILE A 203 -2.33 -3.35 -6.08
C ILE A 203 -1.83 -4.76 -5.79
N LEU A 204 -0.81 -5.21 -6.51
CA LEU A 204 -0.08 -6.44 -6.24
C LEU A 204 1.03 -6.14 -5.23
N VAL A 205 1.12 -6.94 -4.18
CA VAL A 205 2.26 -6.99 -3.27
C VAL A 205 2.86 -8.40 -3.33
N GLN A 206 4.15 -8.49 -3.56
CA GLN A 206 4.91 -9.74 -3.49
C GLN A 206 5.87 -9.65 -2.31
N VAL A 207 5.74 -10.58 -1.38
CA VAL A 207 6.62 -10.71 -0.22
C VAL A 207 7.45 -11.97 -0.39
N PHE A 208 8.77 -11.79 -0.48
CA PHE A 208 9.74 -12.88 -0.59
C PHE A 208 10.29 -13.16 0.81
N SER A 209 10.14 -14.39 1.26
CA SER A 209 10.56 -14.83 2.59
C SER A 209 11.48 -16.04 2.51
N ASP A 210 12.44 -16.10 3.43
CA ASP A 210 13.32 -17.23 3.66
C ASP A 210 13.35 -17.50 5.18
N ASP A 211 12.95 -18.71 5.60
CA ASP A 211 12.85 -19.10 7.01
C ASP A 211 12.25 -18.01 7.90
N ASP A 212 11.01 -17.64 7.73
CA ASP A 212 10.25 -16.63 8.49
C ASP A 212 10.82 -15.19 8.40
N LYS A 213 11.88 -14.96 7.64
CA LYS A 213 12.44 -13.62 7.43
C LYS A 213 12.05 -13.06 6.07
N ILE A 214 11.44 -11.89 6.06
CA ILE A 214 11.15 -11.16 4.83
C ILE A 214 12.48 -10.65 4.25
N GLN A 215 12.76 -11.02 2.99
CA GLN A 215 13.98 -10.66 2.27
C GLN A 215 13.76 -9.49 1.32
N GLU A 216 12.62 -9.48 0.63
CA GLU A 216 12.29 -8.45 -0.35
C GLU A 216 10.78 -8.24 -0.39
N ILE A 217 10.37 -7.00 -0.62
CA ILE A 217 8.99 -6.64 -0.93
C ILE A 217 8.97 -5.93 -2.28
N LYS A 218 8.09 -6.37 -3.15
CA LYS A 218 7.78 -5.70 -4.40
C LYS A 218 6.32 -5.29 -4.42
N VAL A 219 6.07 -4.11 -4.98
CA VAL A 219 4.70 -3.61 -5.15
C VAL A 219 4.52 -3.16 -6.58
N GLY A 220 3.38 -3.50 -7.16
CA GLY A 220 3.10 -3.18 -8.54
C GLY A 220 1.62 -3.11 -8.88
N GLY A 221 1.36 -2.82 -10.12
CA GLY A 221 0.02 -2.72 -10.65
C GLY A 221 0.01 -2.39 -12.13
N GLN A 222 -1.18 -2.19 -12.64
CA GLN A 222 -1.42 -1.78 -14.02
C GLN A 222 -1.59 -0.26 -14.08
N ALA A 223 -1.36 0.30 -15.27
CA ALA A 223 -1.65 1.69 -15.56
C ALA A 223 -2.33 1.82 -16.93
N VAL A 224 -3.03 2.93 -17.14
CA VAL A 224 -3.66 3.25 -18.41
C VAL A 224 -3.34 4.68 -18.82
N MET A 225 -3.19 4.94 -20.11
CA MET A 225 -3.06 6.28 -20.63
C MET A 225 -4.42 6.99 -20.59
N VAL A 226 -4.50 8.09 -19.87
CA VAL A 226 -5.75 8.86 -19.71
C VAL A 226 -5.78 10.10 -20.60
N ALA A 227 -4.63 10.77 -20.75
CA ALA A 227 -4.52 11.97 -21.53
C ALA A 227 -3.11 12.15 -22.11
N GLU A 228 -3.03 12.82 -23.24
CA GLU A 228 -1.79 13.29 -23.86
C GLU A 228 -1.95 14.76 -24.24
N GLY A 229 -0.90 15.55 -24.08
CA GLY A 229 -0.94 16.98 -24.40
C GLY A 229 0.43 17.55 -24.71
N LYS A 230 0.46 18.73 -25.34
CA LYS A 230 1.66 19.49 -25.67
C LYS A 230 1.63 20.84 -24.98
N LEU A 231 2.66 21.14 -24.21
CA LEU A 231 2.91 22.48 -23.69
C LEU A 231 3.63 23.31 -24.76
N LEU A 232 3.15 24.53 -25.00
CA LEU A 232 3.78 25.51 -25.89
C LEU A 232 4.33 26.64 -25.01
N PHE A 233 5.63 26.86 -25.06
CA PHE A 233 6.35 27.91 -24.31
C PHE A 233 6.72 29.04 -25.28
#